data_68bac2d639bc4a5fd976a7cfc72ea65d
#
_entry.id   68bac2d639bc4a5fd976a7cfc72ea65d
#
_cell.length_a   1.000
_cell.length_b   1.000
_cell.length_c   1.000
_cell.angle_alpha   90.00
_cell.angle_beta   90.00
_cell.angle_gamma   90.00
#
_symmetry.space_group_name_H-M   'P 1'
#
loop_
_entity.id
_entity.type
_entity.pdbx_description
1 polymer ?
#
loop_
_entity_poly.entity_id
_entity_poly.type
_entity_poly.pdbx_seq_one_letter_code
_entity_poly.pdbx_strand_id
1 'polypeptide(L)'
;MINLYYVFKCNFMSNEKSYNTQNNRNLSLTSLAGNVMAALEMTDLIRTTLGPRGLDKLLTDQFGHHIITNDGYTALVSTKTDHPISRLLVEIAEMQQMTVGDGTTSAVIIASEMLKEGYRMISEYDLHPTKIIKEIDEGLPIMLNYMQKKTLKLKSLDDPLLNYVIKTATSSKLDGKFISDLIIQAIRLLNSKGRSDLKNGIMLLRRLGNDHLINGIAIEELPMEPEVIRNINKPVICLLKDTLKLPITSNVEEDRNKIISTILLNNINIIITNAPEIDKILKFNLEEKNVAIIRVSTEELTLLSKALQLKILNNLDLLKEKELSRKSMDSISLNEEDNLTILNNAGGNVSATLIIGGITDETSKERMRTFTDGISAAHFAMEGGILPGGGIAELNCARFLKKYMLENNIEKPGYKVLISGFESISRQILENAGYNGYEMLMQLNQQPDGIGINIDTGDYIDMINNGIVDPYIVKVSAINAAVHITKTILKIDKNILKKDEKSINS
;
A
#
# COMPACT_ATOMS: atom_id res chain seq x y z
N MET A 1 17.50 -20.86 -16.97
CA MET A 1 16.95 -20.81 -15.59
C MET A 1 16.82 -22.19 -14.92
N ILE A 2 16.30 -23.20 -15.59
CA ILE A 2 16.18 -24.58 -15.05
C ILE A 2 17.52 -25.19 -14.60
N ASN A 3 18.63 -24.84 -15.27
CA ASN A 3 19.95 -25.42 -14.99
C ASN A 3 20.61 -24.91 -13.71
N LEU A 4 20.36 -23.67 -13.25
CA LEU A 4 20.92 -23.16 -12.00
C LEU A 4 20.19 -23.72 -10.76
N TYR A 5 18.88 -23.89 -10.85
CA TYR A 5 18.05 -24.50 -9.80
C TYR A 5 18.44 -25.98 -9.59
N TYR A 6 18.65 -26.73 -10.68
CA TYR A 6 19.12 -28.12 -10.60
C TYR A 6 20.56 -28.24 -10.14
N VAL A 7 21.45 -27.33 -10.55
CA VAL A 7 22.86 -27.32 -10.07
C VAL A 7 22.91 -26.99 -8.58
N PHE A 8 22.09 -26.05 -8.09
CA PHE A 8 21.98 -25.76 -6.66
C PHE A 8 21.42 -26.96 -5.88
N LYS A 9 20.39 -27.63 -6.39
CA LYS A 9 19.76 -28.80 -5.78
C LYS A 9 20.70 -30.05 -5.81
N CYS A 10 21.43 -30.24 -6.91
CA CYS A 10 22.38 -31.36 -7.03
C CYS A 10 23.62 -31.17 -6.16
N ASN A 11 24.18 -29.96 -6.03
CA ASN A 11 25.31 -29.70 -5.13
C ASN A 11 24.92 -29.84 -3.64
N PHE A 12 23.67 -29.63 -3.30
CA PHE A 12 23.14 -29.79 -1.95
C PHE A 12 23.07 -31.29 -1.53
N MET A 13 22.70 -32.18 -2.47
CA MET A 13 22.55 -33.61 -2.19
C MET A 13 23.87 -34.41 -2.16
N SER A 14 24.97 -33.86 -2.70
CA SER A 14 26.26 -34.57 -2.78
C SER A 14 27.20 -34.39 -1.57
N ASN A 15 26.89 -33.49 -0.62
CA ASN A 15 27.77 -33.12 0.48
C ASN A 15 27.47 -33.80 1.84
N GLU A 16 26.67 -34.85 1.87
CA GLU A 16 26.28 -35.54 3.14
C GLU A 16 27.34 -36.49 3.76
N LYS A 17 28.55 -36.57 3.22
CA LYS A 17 29.56 -37.52 3.76
C LYS A 17 30.96 -36.92 3.93
N SER A 18 31.22 -36.18 5.03
CA SER A 18 32.54 -36.24 5.71
C SER A 18 32.48 -35.60 7.11
N TYR A 19 32.71 -36.39 8.13
CA TYR A 19 32.69 -36.01 9.55
C TYR A 19 34.08 -35.56 10.03
N ASN A 20 34.15 -34.45 10.75
CA ASN A 20 34.83 -34.04 11.98
C ASN A 20 35.53 -32.66 11.92
N THR A 21 35.31 -31.85 12.96
CA THR A 21 35.89 -30.52 13.29
C THR A 21 35.63 -29.35 12.37
N GLN A 22 35.21 -29.53 11.13
CA GLN A 22 34.55 -28.55 10.27
C GLN A 22 33.03 -28.45 10.55
N ASN A 23 32.49 -29.22 11.48
CA ASN A 23 31.06 -29.48 11.64
C ASN A 23 30.20 -28.25 11.97
N ASN A 24 30.69 -27.32 12.81
CA ASN A 24 29.83 -26.16 13.18
C ASN A 24 29.66 -25.17 12.02
N ARG A 25 30.68 -24.99 11.19
CA ARG A 25 30.64 -24.10 10.04
C ARG A 25 29.82 -24.71 8.90
N ASN A 26 29.93 -26.00 8.65
CA ASN A 26 29.12 -26.69 7.65
C ASN A 26 27.63 -26.73 8.04
N LEU A 27 27.31 -26.88 9.32
CA LEU A 27 25.94 -26.79 9.84
C LEU A 27 25.36 -25.38 9.69
N SER A 28 26.15 -24.35 9.94
CA SER A 28 25.75 -22.92 9.76
C SER A 28 25.50 -22.59 8.28
N LEU A 29 26.41 -23.03 7.38
CA LEU A 29 26.23 -22.88 5.93
C LEU A 29 25.00 -23.64 5.41
N THR A 30 24.71 -24.83 5.93
CA THR A 30 23.51 -25.60 5.58
C THR A 30 22.23 -24.90 6.05
N SER A 31 22.24 -24.32 7.25
CA SER A 31 21.12 -23.52 7.78
C SER A 31 20.89 -22.26 6.93
N LEU A 32 21.97 -21.54 6.60
CA LEU A 32 21.89 -20.35 5.77
C LEU A 32 21.39 -20.68 4.35
N ALA A 33 21.87 -21.78 3.75
CA ALA A 33 21.38 -22.24 2.45
C ALA A 33 19.87 -22.51 2.48
N GLY A 34 19.37 -23.18 3.52
CA GLY A 34 17.94 -23.42 3.71
C GLY A 34 17.14 -22.13 3.83
N ASN A 35 17.68 -21.14 4.57
CA ASN A 35 17.07 -19.82 4.72
C ASN A 35 16.97 -19.08 3.38
N VAL A 36 18.05 -19.11 2.58
CA VAL A 36 18.07 -18.46 1.25
C VAL A 36 17.12 -19.16 0.29
N MET A 37 17.07 -20.50 0.30
CA MET A 37 16.12 -21.27 -0.53
C MET A 37 14.67 -20.92 -0.20
N ALA A 38 14.30 -20.86 1.08
CA ALA A 38 12.96 -20.46 1.49
C ALA A 38 12.62 -19.01 1.04
N ALA A 39 13.59 -18.09 1.08
CA ALA A 39 13.40 -16.74 0.57
C ALA A 39 13.18 -16.72 -0.95
N LEU A 40 13.95 -17.50 -1.70
CA LEU A 40 13.81 -17.59 -3.16
C LEU A 40 12.46 -18.23 -3.56
N GLU A 41 12.04 -19.29 -2.88
CA GLU A 41 10.73 -19.94 -3.11
C GLU A 41 9.56 -18.94 -2.91
N MET A 42 9.60 -18.15 -1.82
CA MET A 42 8.59 -17.11 -1.60
C MET A 42 8.61 -16.03 -2.68
N THR A 43 9.80 -15.64 -3.13
CA THR A 43 9.96 -14.64 -4.20
C THR A 43 9.46 -15.17 -5.54
N ASP A 44 9.66 -16.46 -5.85
CA ASP A 44 9.18 -17.08 -7.08
C ASP A 44 7.65 -17.06 -7.21
N LEU A 45 6.94 -17.04 -6.08
CA LEU A 45 5.48 -16.89 -6.08
C LEU A 45 5.02 -15.53 -6.61
N ILE A 46 5.80 -14.46 -6.37
CA ILE A 46 5.36 -13.09 -6.65
C ILE A 46 6.14 -12.38 -7.76
N ARG A 47 7.37 -12.81 -8.10
CA ARG A 47 8.22 -12.08 -9.06
C ARG A 47 7.56 -11.85 -10.42
N THR A 48 6.70 -12.78 -10.86
CA THR A 48 5.98 -12.65 -12.13
C THR A 48 4.83 -11.64 -12.11
N THR A 49 4.50 -11.05 -10.95
CA THR A 49 3.51 -9.96 -10.87
C THR A 49 4.14 -8.58 -11.12
N LEU A 50 5.49 -8.50 -11.14
CA LEU A 50 6.20 -7.22 -11.23
C LEU A 50 6.17 -6.64 -12.64
N GLY A 51 5.88 -5.34 -12.73
CA GLY A 51 5.95 -4.54 -13.94
C GLY A 51 4.70 -4.62 -14.83
N PRO A 52 4.65 -3.87 -15.94
CA PRO A 52 3.44 -3.71 -16.74
C PRO A 52 3.00 -4.97 -17.52
N ARG A 53 3.87 -5.98 -17.63
CA ARG A 53 3.56 -7.33 -18.13
C ARG A 53 3.43 -8.35 -17.00
N GLY A 54 3.19 -7.87 -15.76
CA GLY A 54 2.94 -8.72 -14.61
C GLY A 54 1.70 -9.59 -14.79
N LEU A 55 1.77 -10.83 -14.27
CA LEU A 55 0.68 -11.81 -14.33
C LEU A 55 -0.03 -11.91 -12.97
N ASP A 56 -1.35 -12.06 -13.01
CA ASP A 56 -2.15 -12.26 -11.82
C ASP A 56 -1.93 -13.64 -11.19
N LYS A 57 -2.18 -13.73 -9.89
CA LYS A 57 -2.18 -14.97 -9.11
C LYS A 57 -3.60 -15.35 -8.73
N LEU A 58 -3.96 -16.60 -8.95
CA LEU A 58 -5.18 -17.20 -8.43
C LEU A 58 -4.87 -17.87 -7.09
N LEU A 59 -5.46 -17.34 -6.04
CA LEU A 59 -5.34 -17.85 -4.68
C LEU A 59 -6.65 -18.55 -4.31
N THR A 60 -6.55 -19.75 -3.72
CA THR A 60 -7.72 -20.50 -3.27
C THR A 60 -7.58 -20.82 -1.79
N ASP A 61 -8.56 -20.42 -0.99
CA ASP A 61 -8.57 -20.73 0.43
C ASP A 61 -9.07 -22.18 0.72
N GLN A 62 -9.05 -22.57 1.97
CA GLN A 62 -9.50 -23.92 2.42
C GLN A 62 -11.00 -24.13 2.29
N PHE A 63 -11.78 -23.08 2.03
CA PHE A 63 -13.23 -23.12 1.82
C PHE A 63 -13.62 -23.07 0.34
N GLY A 64 -12.64 -22.98 -0.57
CA GLY A 64 -12.85 -22.91 -2.00
C GLY A 64 -13.12 -21.50 -2.53
N HIS A 65 -12.96 -20.44 -1.73
CA HIS A 65 -13.04 -19.09 -2.25
C HIS A 65 -11.78 -18.77 -3.05
N HIS A 66 -11.98 -18.06 -4.16
CA HIS A 66 -10.91 -17.68 -5.08
C HIS A 66 -10.66 -16.19 -5.03
N ILE A 67 -9.40 -15.79 -4.94
CA ILE A 67 -8.94 -14.41 -5.05
C ILE A 67 -8.00 -14.32 -6.24
N ILE A 68 -8.26 -13.42 -7.18
CA ILE A 68 -7.33 -13.09 -8.27
C ILE A 68 -6.67 -11.77 -7.91
N THR A 69 -5.35 -11.74 -7.85
CA THR A 69 -4.61 -10.54 -7.47
C THR A 69 -3.28 -10.43 -8.20
N ASN A 70 -2.88 -9.22 -8.53
CA ASN A 70 -1.54 -8.85 -8.97
C ASN A 70 -0.69 -8.30 -7.81
N ASP A 71 -1.30 -8.07 -6.65
CA ASP A 71 -0.61 -7.51 -5.50
C ASP A 71 0.27 -8.54 -4.79
N GLY A 72 1.58 -8.25 -4.73
CA GLY A 72 2.56 -9.14 -4.12
C GLY A 72 2.35 -9.36 -2.63
N TYR A 73 1.91 -8.33 -1.88
CA TYR A 73 1.61 -8.47 -0.46
C TYR A 73 0.44 -9.44 -0.23
N THR A 74 -0.66 -9.27 -0.95
CA THR A 74 -1.82 -10.17 -0.86
C THR A 74 -1.45 -11.61 -1.20
N ALA A 75 -0.64 -11.82 -2.23
CA ALA A 75 -0.18 -13.15 -2.63
C ALA A 75 0.68 -13.79 -1.53
N LEU A 76 1.60 -13.04 -0.92
CA LEU A 76 2.48 -13.54 0.14
C LEU A 76 1.73 -13.88 1.42
N VAL A 77 0.84 -12.98 1.88
CA VAL A 77 0.05 -13.19 3.12
C VAL A 77 -0.89 -14.39 2.99
N SER A 78 -1.44 -14.60 1.81
CA SER A 78 -2.35 -15.74 1.55
C SER A 78 -1.61 -17.08 1.43
N THR A 79 -0.28 -17.04 1.32
CA THR A 79 0.51 -18.27 1.20
C THR A 79 0.77 -18.87 2.58
N LYS A 80 0.31 -20.11 2.79
CA LYS A 80 0.63 -20.86 4.01
C LYS A 80 2.10 -21.27 3.99
N THR A 81 2.87 -20.81 4.98
CA THR A 81 4.27 -21.18 5.14
C THR A 81 4.61 -21.39 6.59
N ASP A 82 5.33 -22.48 6.87
CA ASP A 82 5.82 -22.80 8.20
C ASP A 82 7.28 -22.37 8.41
N HIS A 83 7.98 -22.02 7.32
CA HIS A 83 9.37 -21.63 7.40
C HIS A 83 9.54 -20.23 8.01
N PRO A 84 10.40 -20.04 9.04
CA PRO A 84 10.55 -18.75 9.73
C PRO A 84 10.95 -17.61 8.79
N ILE A 85 11.82 -17.88 7.81
CA ILE A 85 12.28 -16.88 6.85
C ILE A 85 11.15 -16.40 5.92
N SER A 86 10.30 -17.33 5.51
CA SER A 86 9.13 -16.97 4.70
C SER A 86 8.20 -16.00 5.45
N ARG A 87 8.00 -16.22 6.76
CA ARG A 87 7.24 -15.30 7.61
C ARG A 87 7.89 -13.91 7.71
N LEU A 88 9.22 -13.86 7.86
CA LEU A 88 9.95 -12.58 7.86
C LEU A 88 9.79 -11.82 6.55
N LEU A 89 9.73 -12.48 5.40
CA LEU A 89 9.47 -11.84 4.11
C LEU A 89 8.04 -11.29 4.01
N VAL A 90 7.07 -12.01 4.57
CA VAL A 90 5.68 -11.51 4.68
C VAL A 90 5.62 -10.25 5.57
N GLU A 91 6.29 -10.26 6.73
CA GLU A 91 6.34 -9.10 7.64
C GLU A 91 6.93 -7.85 6.97
N ILE A 92 7.93 -8.02 6.09
CA ILE A 92 8.50 -6.90 5.34
C ILE A 92 7.54 -6.37 4.29
N ALA A 93 6.89 -7.26 3.54
CA ALA A 93 5.88 -6.86 2.59
C ALA A 93 4.74 -6.10 3.30
N GLU A 94 4.34 -6.55 4.50
CA GLU A 94 3.36 -5.89 5.33
C GLU A 94 3.83 -4.50 5.80
N MET A 95 5.05 -4.39 6.33
CA MET A 95 5.63 -3.11 6.72
C MET A 95 5.68 -2.13 5.54
N GLN A 96 6.10 -2.58 4.36
CA GLN A 96 6.15 -1.77 3.15
C GLN A 96 4.75 -1.29 2.75
N GLN A 97 3.75 -2.19 2.78
CA GLN A 97 2.35 -1.86 2.49
C GLN A 97 1.81 -0.82 3.48
N MET A 98 2.06 -0.99 4.77
CA MET A 98 1.57 -0.06 5.80
C MET A 98 2.27 1.31 5.75
N THR A 99 3.55 1.35 5.36
CA THR A 99 4.35 2.58 5.38
C THR A 99 4.08 3.45 4.15
N VAL A 100 4.12 2.85 2.96
CA VAL A 100 4.04 3.59 1.69
C VAL A 100 2.98 3.07 0.72
N GLY A 101 2.37 1.92 0.99
CA GLY A 101 1.26 1.37 0.20
C GLY A 101 1.64 0.82 -1.17
N ASP A 102 2.93 0.77 -1.53
CA ASP A 102 3.42 0.29 -2.83
C ASP A 102 4.87 -0.24 -2.71
N GLY A 103 5.36 -0.94 -3.74
CA GLY A 103 6.74 -1.44 -3.81
C GLY A 103 7.01 -2.72 -3.00
N THR A 104 5.99 -3.41 -2.54
CA THR A 104 6.08 -4.66 -1.75
C THR A 104 6.81 -5.77 -2.51
N THR A 105 6.43 -6.02 -3.76
CA THR A 105 7.08 -6.99 -4.64
C THR A 105 8.55 -6.64 -4.88
N SER A 106 8.85 -5.36 -5.10
CA SER A 106 10.22 -4.88 -5.30
C SER A 106 11.11 -5.12 -4.08
N ALA A 107 10.60 -4.83 -2.86
CA ALA A 107 11.34 -5.07 -1.63
C ALA A 107 11.75 -6.54 -1.46
N VAL A 108 10.84 -7.47 -1.73
CA VAL A 108 11.09 -8.90 -1.61
C VAL A 108 12.06 -9.41 -2.69
N ILE A 109 11.94 -8.94 -3.93
CA ILE A 109 12.87 -9.31 -5.02
C ILE A 109 14.28 -8.82 -4.72
N ILE A 110 14.45 -7.56 -4.32
CA ILE A 110 15.76 -6.99 -3.95
C ILE A 110 16.38 -7.80 -2.81
N ALA A 111 15.61 -8.08 -1.75
CA ALA A 111 16.06 -8.86 -0.61
C ALA A 111 16.57 -10.25 -1.01
N SER A 112 15.80 -10.95 -1.83
CA SER A 112 16.12 -12.31 -2.25
C SER A 112 17.33 -12.38 -3.15
N GLU A 113 17.52 -11.44 -4.08
CA GLU A 113 18.72 -11.39 -4.90
C GLU A 113 19.96 -10.98 -4.09
N MET A 114 19.81 -10.09 -3.11
CA MET A 114 20.87 -9.77 -2.15
C MET A 114 21.24 -10.98 -1.28
N LEU A 115 20.26 -11.75 -0.81
CA LEU A 115 20.48 -12.96 -0.04
C LEU A 115 21.22 -14.02 -0.86
N LYS A 116 20.81 -14.25 -2.09
CA LYS A 116 21.44 -15.17 -3.02
C LYS A 116 22.91 -14.82 -3.26
N GLU A 117 23.21 -13.54 -3.58
CA GLU A 117 24.58 -13.09 -3.79
C GLU A 117 25.40 -13.10 -2.49
N GLY A 118 24.78 -12.71 -1.35
CA GLY A 118 25.41 -12.77 -0.03
C GLY A 118 25.79 -14.20 0.35
N TYR A 119 24.90 -15.17 0.14
CA TYR A 119 25.19 -16.59 0.33
C TYR A 119 26.33 -17.06 -0.58
N ARG A 120 26.34 -16.66 -1.86
CA ARG A 120 27.43 -16.98 -2.79
C ARG A 120 28.78 -16.47 -2.28
N MET A 121 28.83 -15.21 -1.79
CA MET A 121 30.05 -14.64 -1.22
C MET A 121 30.52 -15.38 0.03
N ILE A 122 29.61 -15.86 0.86
CA ILE A 122 29.96 -16.63 2.07
C ILE A 122 30.44 -18.03 1.71
N SER A 123 29.73 -18.74 0.81
CA SER A 123 30.00 -20.14 0.49
C SER A 123 31.18 -20.35 -0.44
N GLU A 124 31.33 -19.52 -1.48
CA GLU A 124 32.39 -19.70 -2.48
C GLU A 124 33.71 -19.00 -2.09
N TYR A 125 33.61 -17.83 -1.42
CA TYR A 125 34.79 -17.01 -1.07
C TYR A 125 35.17 -17.07 0.41
N ASP A 126 34.49 -17.93 1.19
CA ASP A 126 34.78 -18.16 2.61
C ASP A 126 34.71 -16.90 3.48
N LEU A 127 33.82 -15.95 3.11
CA LEU A 127 33.70 -14.67 3.80
C LEU A 127 32.78 -14.76 5.01
N HIS A 128 33.16 -14.05 6.08
CA HIS A 128 32.33 -14.00 7.26
C HIS A 128 31.11 -13.07 7.04
N PRO A 129 29.87 -13.46 7.40
CA PRO A 129 28.66 -12.67 7.18
C PRO A 129 28.75 -11.24 7.71
N THR A 130 29.34 -11.04 8.89
CA THR A 130 29.49 -9.71 9.51
C THR A 130 30.34 -8.75 8.67
N LYS A 131 31.32 -9.25 7.90
CA LYS A 131 32.10 -8.43 6.99
C LYS A 131 31.23 -7.92 5.86
N ILE A 132 30.45 -8.81 5.24
CA ILE A 132 29.52 -8.46 4.16
C ILE A 132 28.49 -7.44 4.65
N ILE A 133 27.91 -7.64 5.83
CA ILE A 133 26.92 -6.74 6.45
C ILE A 133 27.53 -5.35 6.67
N LYS A 134 28.75 -5.27 7.22
CA LYS A 134 29.43 -3.99 7.42
C LYS A 134 29.65 -3.25 6.10
N GLU A 135 30.06 -3.95 5.05
CA GLU A 135 30.27 -3.35 3.73
C GLU A 135 28.95 -2.92 3.07
N ILE A 136 27.84 -3.64 3.28
CA ILE A 136 26.50 -3.22 2.89
C ILE A 136 26.13 -1.90 3.59
N ASP A 137 26.38 -1.79 4.91
CA ASP A 137 26.11 -0.57 5.68
C ASP A 137 26.95 0.63 5.21
N GLU A 138 28.15 0.40 4.71
CA GLU A 138 29.01 1.44 4.14
C GLU A 138 28.57 1.85 2.71
N GLY A 139 28.12 0.88 1.89
CA GLY A 139 27.78 1.11 0.48
C GLY A 139 26.38 1.71 0.28
N LEU A 140 25.41 1.32 1.10
CA LEU A 140 24.02 1.77 0.96
C LEU A 140 23.86 3.30 1.01
N PRO A 141 24.44 4.04 1.97
CA PRO A 141 24.33 5.50 2.00
C PRO A 141 24.92 6.18 0.76
N ILE A 142 25.98 5.60 0.15
CA ILE A 142 26.59 6.11 -1.08
C ILE A 142 25.58 6.04 -2.23
N MET A 143 24.88 4.90 -2.37
CA MET A 143 23.87 4.71 -3.41
C MET A 143 22.63 5.58 -3.17
N LEU A 144 22.12 5.64 -1.94
CA LEU A 144 20.94 6.46 -1.61
C LEU A 144 21.20 7.96 -1.78
N ASN A 145 22.40 8.44 -1.45
CA ASN A 145 22.80 9.84 -1.69
C ASN A 145 22.86 10.16 -3.20
N TYR A 146 23.36 9.23 -4.01
CA TYR A 146 23.31 9.37 -5.47
C TYR A 146 21.87 9.42 -5.97
N MET A 147 21.01 8.50 -5.52
CA MET A 147 19.58 8.45 -5.87
C MET A 147 18.87 9.76 -5.51
N GLN A 148 19.12 10.28 -4.31
CA GLN A 148 18.54 11.54 -3.84
C GLN A 148 18.95 12.73 -4.72
N LYS A 149 20.20 12.80 -5.16
CA LYS A 149 20.68 13.86 -6.06
C LYS A 149 20.06 13.82 -7.46
N LYS A 150 19.55 12.65 -7.88
CA LYS A 150 18.89 12.46 -9.18
C LYS A 150 17.37 12.63 -9.13
N THR A 151 16.82 12.90 -7.94
CA THR A 151 15.38 13.06 -7.74
C THR A 151 14.91 14.41 -8.31
N LEU A 152 13.81 14.36 -9.08
CA LEU A 152 13.12 15.54 -9.58
C LEU A 152 11.96 15.89 -8.66
N LYS A 153 11.90 17.14 -8.20
CA LYS A 153 10.82 17.63 -7.35
C LYS A 153 9.63 18.09 -8.19
N LEU A 154 8.43 17.69 -7.81
CA LEU A 154 7.19 18.18 -8.38
C LEU A 154 6.87 19.58 -7.83
N LYS A 155 6.27 20.45 -8.67
CA LYS A 155 6.00 21.84 -8.30
C LYS A 155 4.63 22.04 -7.67
N SER A 156 3.64 21.28 -8.11
CA SER A 156 2.25 21.41 -7.67
C SER A 156 1.44 20.16 -8.03
N LEU A 157 0.20 20.06 -7.56
CA LEU A 157 -0.73 19.00 -7.95
C LEU A 157 -1.13 19.05 -9.44
N ASP A 158 -0.89 20.15 -10.13
CA ASP A 158 -1.12 20.30 -11.58
C ASP A 158 0.11 19.91 -12.42
N ASP A 159 1.21 19.50 -11.78
CA ASP A 159 2.42 19.08 -12.50
C ASP A 159 2.09 17.85 -13.39
N PRO A 160 2.33 17.93 -14.73
CA PRO A 160 2.05 16.81 -15.63
C PRO A 160 2.74 15.49 -15.23
N LEU A 161 3.88 15.57 -14.57
CA LEU A 161 4.63 14.41 -14.10
C LEU A 161 3.86 13.63 -13.02
N LEU A 162 2.98 14.28 -12.25
CA LEU A 162 2.12 13.61 -11.27
C LEU A 162 1.15 12.63 -11.95
N ASN A 163 0.61 13.00 -13.12
CA ASN A 163 -0.25 12.11 -13.90
C ASN A 163 0.50 10.85 -14.35
N TYR A 164 1.78 10.99 -14.70
CA TYR A 164 2.61 9.85 -15.08
C TYR A 164 2.90 8.92 -13.91
N VAL A 165 3.12 9.46 -12.70
CA VAL A 165 3.28 8.65 -11.49
C VAL A 165 2.06 7.76 -11.27
N ILE A 166 0.86 8.33 -11.32
CA ILE A 166 -0.39 7.59 -11.12
C ILE A 166 -0.55 6.51 -12.19
N LYS A 167 -0.31 6.85 -13.45
CA LYS A 167 -0.39 5.89 -14.56
C LYS A 167 0.63 4.76 -14.42
N THR A 168 1.85 5.05 -13.98
CA THR A 168 2.87 4.01 -13.75
C THR A 168 2.47 3.08 -12.62
N ALA A 169 2.00 3.61 -11.49
CA ALA A 169 1.58 2.83 -10.33
C ALA A 169 0.38 1.90 -10.62
N THR A 170 -0.49 2.28 -11.56
CA THR A 170 -1.68 1.49 -11.91
C THR A 170 -1.50 0.66 -13.19
N SER A 171 -0.37 0.76 -13.88
CA SER A 171 -0.18 0.20 -15.25
C SER A 171 -0.29 -1.33 -15.34
N SER A 172 0.08 -2.05 -14.29
CA SER A 172 0.01 -3.52 -14.24
C SER A 172 -1.36 -4.06 -13.82
N LYS A 173 -2.29 -3.19 -13.44
CA LYS A 173 -3.56 -3.56 -12.83
C LYS A 173 -4.70 -3.59 -13.85
N LEU A 174 -5.71 -4.42 -13.58
CA LEU A 174 -6.93 -4.46 -14.38
C LEU A 174 -7.60 -3.07 -14.37
N ASP A 175 -8.00 -2.59 -15.55
CA ASP A 175 -8.59 -1.25 -15.74
C ASP A 175 -7.70 -0.06 -15.29
N GLY A 176 -6.38 -0.28 -15.13
CA GLY A 176 -5.44 0.70 -14.58
C GLY A 176 -5.49 2.08 -15.26
N LYS A 177 -5.71 2.13 -16.58
CA LYS A 177 -5.87 3.38 -17.33
C LYS A 177 -7.12 4.15 -16.88
N PHE A 178 -8.26 3.48 -16.77
CA PHE A 178 -9.51 4.09 -16.33
C PHE A 178 -9.42 4.56 -14.87
N ILE A 179 -8.86 3.73 -14.00
CA ILE A 179 -8.62 4.06 -12.58
C ILE A 179 -7.70 5.28 -12.46
N SER A 180 -6.60 5.32 -13.23
CA SER A 180 -5.68 6.47 -13.21
C SER A 180 -6.38 7.77 -13.60
N ASP A 181 -7.25 7.74 -14.61
CA ASP A 181 -7.99 8.92 -15.06
C ASP A 181 -8.96 9.44 -13.98
N LEU A 182 -9.63 8.54 -13.23
CA LEU A 182 -10.49 8.91 -12.09
C LEU A 182 -9.69 9.51 -10.94
N ILE A 183 -8.54 8.94 -10.60
CA ILE A 183 -7.65 9.49 -9.56
C ILE A 183 -7.18 10.89 -9.95
N ILE A 184 -6.75 11.09 -11.20
CA ILE A 184 -6.32 12.40 -11.71
C ILE A 184 -7.45 13.43 -11.61
N GLN A 185 -8.69 13.05 -11.96
CA GLN A 185 -9.85 13.92 -11.82
C GLN A 185 -10.12 14.28 -10.35
N ALA A 186 -10.03 13.30 -9.43
CA ALA A 186 -10.20 13.54 -7.99
C ALA A 186 -9.14 14.50 -7.44
N ILE A 187 -7.88 14.36 -7.86
CA ILE A 187 -6.78 15.27 -7.47
C ILE A 187 -7.00 16.68 -8.01
N ARG A 188 -7.44 16.83 -9.25
CA ARG A 188 -7.79 18.15 -9.82
C ARG A 188 -8.92 18.80 -9.05
N LEU A 189 -9.93 18.04 -8.66
CA LEU A 189 -11.03 18.53 -7.85
C LEU A 189 -10.54 18.99 -6.47
N LEU A 190 -9.64 18.22 -5.83
CA LEU A 190 -9.00 18.59 -4.58
C LEU A 190 -8.24 19.93 -4.73
N ASN A 191 -7.39 20.03 -5.77
CA ASN A 191 -6.59 21.22 -6.05
C ASN A 191 -7.45 22.46 -6.32
N SER A 192 -8.55 22.31 -7.08
CA SER A 192 -9.50 23.41 -7.37
C SER A 192 -10.12 24.01 -6.10
N LYS A 193 -10.15 23.24 -5.00
CA LYS A 193 -10.61 23.71 -3.68
C LYS A 193 -9.47 24.24 -2.79
N GLY A 194 -8.26 24.41 -3.34
CA GLY A 194 -7.09 24.90 -2.62
C GLY A 194 -6.55 23.93 -1.57
N ARG A 195 -6.79 22.63 -1.74
CA ARG A 195 -6.32 21.58 -0.83
C ARG A 195 -5.19 20.77 -1.47
N SER A 196 -4.26 20.29 -0.65
CA SER A 196 -3.07 19.57 -1.11
C SER A 196 -2.85 18.22 -0.42
N ASP A 197 -3.63 17.90 0.61
CA ASP A 197 -3.50 16.62 1.34
C ASP A 197 -4.17 15.50 0.54
N LEU A 198 -3.39 14.78 -0.26
CA LEU A 198 -3.89 13.68 -1.09
C LEU A 198 -4.39 12.50 -0.26
N LYS A 199 -3.73 12.20 0.85
CA LYS A 199 -4.03 11.04 1.68
C LYS A 199 -5.37 11.14 2.40
N ASN A 200 -5.70 12.34 2.88
CA ASN A 200 -6.95 12.57 3.63
C ASN A 200 -7.97 13.38 2.83
N GLY A 201 -7.62 13.87 1.63
CA GLY A 201 -8.46 14.73 0.81
C GLY A 201 -9.40 13.97 -0.13
N ILE A 202 -9.15 12.68 -0.34
CA ILE A 202 -9.96 11.80 -1.20
C ILE A 202 -10.47 10.65 -0.34
N MET A 203 -11.79 10.51 -0.27
CA MET A 203 -12.43 9.39 0.41
C MET A 203 -12.65 8.25 -0.60
N LEU A 204 -12.40 7.01 -0.17
CA LEU A 204 -12.65 5.82 -0.97
C LEU A 204 -13.81 5.05 -0.35
N LEU A 205 -14.83 4.77 -1.14
CA LEU A 205 -15.98 3.94 -0.78
C LEU A 205 -16.08 2.77 -1.76
N ARG A 206 -16.39 1.59 -1.25
CA ARG A 206 -16.50 0.37 -2.04
C ARG A 206 -17.94 -0.12 -2.08
N ARG A 207 -18.47 -0.34 -3.30
CA ARG A 207 -19.81 -0.92 -3.49
C ARG A 207 -19.87 -1.81 -4.73
N LEU A 208 -20.95 -2.55 -4.89
CA LEU A 208 -21.24 -3.24 -6.15
C LEU A 208 -21.72 -2.24 -7.19
N GLY A 209 -21.30 -2.39 -8.44
CA GLY A 209 -21.70 -1.53 -9.55
C GLY A 209 -20.53 -0.82 -10.22
N ASN A 210 -20.76 0.41 -10.68
CA ASN A 210 -19.78 1.19 -11.42
C ASN A 210 -18.99 2.17 -10.54
N ASP A 211 -17.81 2.58 -11.03
CA ASP A 211 -17.03 3.62 -10.36
C ASP A 211 -17.62 5.00 -10.62
N HIS A 212 -17.60 5.84 -9.61
CA HIS A 212 -18.07 7.24 -9.69
C HIS A 212 -17.14 8.17 -8.92
N LEU A 213 -16.89 9.36 -9.49
CA LEU A 213 -16.27 10.47 -8.77
C LEU A 213 -17.37 11.44 -8.29
N ILE A 214 -17.41 11.65 -6.98
CA ILE A 214 -18.36 12.57 -6.34
C ILE A 214 -17.61 13.78 -5.79
N ASN A 215 -18.15 14.95 -6.09
CA ASN A 215 -17.66 16.22 -5.55
C ASN A 215 -18.22 16.45 -4.15
N GLY A 216 -17.52 15.98 -3.13
CA GLY A 216 -17.93 16.06 -1.73
C GLY A 216 -17.70 14.75 -1.00
N ILE A 217 -18.32 14.64 0.19
CA ILE A 217 -18.32 13.41 0.98
C ILE A 217 -19.61 12.65 0.67
N ALA A 218 -19.51 11.42 0.18
CA ALA A 218 -20.64 10.54 -0.03
C ALA A 218 -20.88 9.64 1.19
N ILE A 219 -22.14 9.40 1.49
CA ILE A 219 -22.65 8.44 2.50
C ILE A 219 -23.50 7.44 1.73
N GLU A 220 -23.29 6.13 1.96
CA GLU A 220 -23.96 5.03 1.24
C GLU A 220 -25.41 4.80 1.67
N GLU A 221 -25.99 5.73 2.40
CA GLU A 221 -27.36 5.66 2.92
C GLU A 221 -28.11 6.96 2.67
N LEU A 222 -29.41 6.84 2.40
CA LEU A 222 -30.32 7.97 2.41
C LEU A 222 -30.79 8.29 3.84
N PRO A 223 -31.23 9.52 4.10
CA PRO A 223 -31.93 9.84 5.35
C PRO A 223 -33.18 8.98 5.50
N MET A 224 -33.54 8.69 6.73
CA MET A 224 -34.77 7.92 7.02
C MET A 224 -36.04 8.57 6.43
N GLU A 225 -36.04 9.93 6.33
CA GLU A 225 -37.05 10.72 5.63
C GLU A 225 -36.33 11.72 4.70
N PRO A 226 -36.18 11.40 3.41
CA PRO A 226 -35.46 12.22 2.45
C PRO A 226 -36.02 13.65 2.26
N GLU A 227 -37.34 13.82 2.43
CA GLU A 227 -38.00 15.12 2.26
C GLU A 227 -37.55 16.15 3.29
N VAL A 228 -37.13 15.74 4.47
CA VAL A 228 -36.64 16.65 5.52
C VAL A 228 -35.40 17.39 5.07
N ILE A 229 -34.48 16.71 4.37
CA ILE A 229 -33.23 17.31 3.91
C ILE A 229 -33.44 18.37 2.82
N ARG A 230 -34.44 18.19 1.94
CA ARG A 230 -34.68 19.12 0.82
C ARG A 230 -34.95 20.57 1.28
N ASN A 231 -35.36 20.75 2.53
CA ASN A 231 -35.74 22.04 3.10
C ASN A 231 -34.64 22.65 4.00
N ILE A 232 -33.50 22.00 4.17
CA ILE A 232 -32.44 22.46 5.09
C ILE A 232 -31.39 23.30 4.36
N ASN A 233 -31.29 24.58 4.70
CA ASN A 233 -30.24 25.49 4.24
C ASN A 233 -29.10 25.52 5.27
N LYS A 234 -27.83 25.39 4.80
CA LYS A 234 -26.64 25.36 5.64
C LYS A 234 -26.74 24.35 6.80
N PRO A 235 -26.89 23.08 6.49
CA PRO A 235 -27.09 22.06 7.50
C PRO A 235 -25.94 21.97 8.48
N VAL A 236 -26.25 21.67 9.74
CA VAL A 236 -25.28 21.40 10.81
C VAL A 236 -25.37 19.91 11.16
N ILE A 237 -24.25 19.21 11.01
CA ILE A 237 -24.13 17.77 11.26
C ILE A 237 -23.52 17.49 12.60
N CYS A 238 -23.97 16.40 13.25
CA CYS A 238 -23.25 15.72 14.33
C CYS A 238 -23.18 14.20 14.11
N LEU A 239 -22.18 13.56 14.70
CA LEU A 239 -21.96 12.12 14.66
C LEU A 239 -22.26 11.54 16.05
N LEU A 240 -23.26 10.64 16.14
CA LEU A 240 -23.67 10.04 17.39
C LEU A 240 -23.49 8.52 17.36
N LYS A 241 -22.95 7.96 18.44
CA LYS A 241 -22.86 6.52 18.65
C LYS A 241 -23.88 6.08 19.68
N ASP A 242 -24.83 5.23 19.28
CA ASP A 242 -25.80 4.54 20.18
C ASP A 242 -26.63 5.44 21.11
N THR A 243 -26.55 6.77 21.00
CA THR A 243 -27.11 7.75 21.95
C THR A 243 -28.59 8.09 21.69
N LEU A 244 -29.20 7.51 20.65
CA LEU A 244 -30.62 7.67 20.35
C LEU A 244 -31.51 6.56 21.00
N LYS A 245 -30.89 5.71 21.82
CA LYS A 245 -31.65 4.81 22.71
C LYS A 245 -32.05 5.57 23.98
N LEU A 246 -33.34 5.50 24.28
CA LEU A 246 -33.82 6.03 25.54
C LEU A 246 -33.41 5.09 26.68
N PRO A 247 -32.92 5.63 27.82
CA PRO A 247 -32.68 4.83 29.00
C PRO A 247 -33.99 4.20 29.47
N ILE A 248 -33.92 3.00 30.04
CA ILE A 248 -35.09 2.34 30.67
C ILE A 248 -35.31 3.05 32.03
N THR A 249 -35.88 4.25 31.96
CA THR A 249 -36.20 5.07 33.14
C THR A 249 -37.69 5.18 33.33
N SER A 250 -38.14 5.64 34.48
CA SER A 250 -39.54 5.87 34.82
C SER A 250 -40.14 7.08 34.08
N ASN A 251 -39.34 7.91 33.39
CA ASN A 251 -39.80 9.15 32.77
C ASN A 251 -39.27 9.33 31.33
N VAL A 252 -39.65 8.39 30.45
CA VAL A 252 -39.23 8.29 29.04
C VAL A 252 -39.57 9.55 28.23
N GLU A 253 -40.65 10.24 28.57
CA GLU A 253 -41.08 11.46 27.87
C GLU A 253 -40.22 12.67 28.20
N GLU A 254 -39.78 12.79 29.45
CA GLU A 254 -38.86 13.83 29.86
C GLU A 254 -37.47 13.66 29.20
N ASP A 255 -36.98 12.43 29.13
CA ASP A 255 -35.72 12.11 28.46
C ASP A 255 -35.77 12.41 26.96
N ARG A 256 -36.91 12.10 26.26
CA ARG A 256 -37.10 12.51 24.85
C ARG A 256 -37.03 14.02 24.69
N ASN A 257 -37.80 14.76 25.50
CA ASN A 257 -37.84 16.22 25.43
C ASN A 257 -36.45 16.84 25.70
N LYS A 258 -35.68 16.26 26.59
CA LYS A 258 -34.28 16.67 26.86
C LYS A 258 -33.36 16.46 25.64
N ILE A 259 -33.47 15.31 24.98
CA ILE A 259 -32.72 15.00 23.76
C ILE A 259 -33.07 16.01 22.66
N ILE A 260 -34.37 16.18 22.38
CA ILE A 260 -34.85 17.09 21.36
C ILE A 260 -34.40 18.53 21.64
N SER A 261 -34.61 19.03 22.86
CA SER A 261 -34.18 20.37 23.24
C SER A 261 -32.65 20.57 23.09
N THR A 262 -31.86 19.58 23.44
CA THR A 262 -30.40 19.64 23.33
C THR A 262 -29.98 19.74 21.85
N ILE A 263 -30.59 18.95 20.97
CA ILE A 263 -30.32 18.97 19.52
C ILE A 263 -30.69 20.32 18.92
N LEU A 264 -31.88 20.84 19.23
CA LEU A 264 -32.37 22.11 18.72
C LEU A 264 -31.57 23.32 19.25
N LEU A 265 -31.22 23.35 20.52
CA LEU A 265 -30.38 24.41 21.12
C LEU A 265 -28.99 24.46 20.48
N ASN A 266 -28.53 23.38 19.92
CA ASN A 266 -27.25 23.30 19.22
C ASN A 266 -27.38 23.50 17.70
N ASN A 267 -28.57 23.83 17.19
CA ASN A 267 -28.88 24.02 15.76
C ASN A 267 -28.51 22.82 14.88
N ILE A 268 -28.60 21.60 15.39
CA ILE A 268 -28.29 20.41 14.63
C ILE A 268 -29.50 20.07 13.73
N ASN A 269 -29.21 19.92 12.43
CA ASN A 269 -30.23 19.56 11.46
C ASN A 269 -30.03 18.14 10.94
N ILE A 270 -28.83 17.55 11.12
CA ILE A 270 -28.52 16.22 10.62
C ILE A 270 -27.79 15.44 11.68
N ILE A 271 -28.30 14.27 11.96
CA ILE A 271 -27.70 13.29 12.87
C ILE A 271 -27.28 12.09 12.04
N ILE A 272 -26.00 11.77 12.05
CA ILE A 272 -25.47 10.53 11.48
C ILE A 272 -25.15 9.59 12.64
N THR A 273 -25.74 8.40 12.61
CA THR A 273 -25.61 7.46 13.74
C THR A 273 -25.50 6.02 13.30
N ASN A 274 -24.83 5.20 14.10
CA ASN A 274 -24.80 3.74 13.95
C ASN A 274 -25.78 3.04 14.90
N ALA A 275 -26.71 3.78 15.54
CA ALA A 275 -27.67 3.18 16.45
C ALA A 275 -28.50 2.10 15.76
N PRO A 276 -28.52 0.84 16.26
CA PRO A 276 -29.28 -0.25 15.64
C PRO A 276 -30.78 -0.04 15.70
N GLU A 277 -31.25 0.64 16.75
CA GLU A 277 -32.64 1.00 16.97
C GLU A 277 -32.76 2.46 17.41
N ILE A 278 -33.74 3.16 16.87
CA ILE A 278 -34.09 4.54 17.21
C ILE A 278 -35.55 4.53 17.70
N ASP A 279 -35.80 5.20 18.84
CA ASP A 279 -37.17 5.35 19.35
C ASP A 279 -38.07 6.03 18.32
N LYS A 280 -39.18 5.39 17.96
CA LYS A 280 -40.06 5.86 16.89
C LYS A 280 -40.69 7.22 17.16
N ILE A 281 -41.00 7.53 18.42
CA ILE A 281 -41.58 8.82 18.80
C ILE A 281 -40.52 9.90 18.77
N LEU A 282 -39.30 9.58 19.25
CA LEU A 282 -38.16 10.49 19.15
C LEU A 282 -37.85 10.82 17.70
N LYS A 283 -37.79 9.82 16.82
CA LYS A 283 -37.59 9.99 15.38
C LYS A 283 -38.64 10.93 14.81
N PHE A 284 -39.93 10.65 14.97
CA PHE A 284 -41.02 11.46 14.47
C PHE A 284 -40.92 12.92 14.94
N ASN A 285 -40.70 13.15 16.22
CA ASN A 285 -40.57 14.49 16.77
C ASN A 285 -39.35 15.29 16.25
N LEU A 286 -38.24 14.60 15.94
CA LEU A 286 -37.05 15.22 15.35
C LEU A 286 -37.31 15.60 13.88
N GLU A 287 -37.93 14.74 13.11
CA GLU A 287 -38.31 14.98 11.71
C GLU A 287 -39.28 16.15 11.56
N GLU A 288 -40.32 16.25 12.42
CA GLU A 288 -41.22 17.42 12.48
C GLU A 288 -40.47 18.74 12.75
N LYS A 289 -39.32 18.68 13.44
CA LYS A 289 -38.46 19.85 13.71
C LYS A 289 -37.37 20.05 12.64
N ASN A 290 -37.48 19.45 11.47
CA ASN A 290 -36.50 19.48 10.38
C ASN A 290 -35.11 18.97 10.79
N VAL A 291 -35.08 17.91 11.56
CA VAL A 291 -33.85 17.18 11.90
C VAL A 291 -33.85 15.82 11.20
N ALA A 292 -32.98 15.66 10.20
CA ALA A 292 -32.84 14.40 9.47
C ALA A 292 -31.90 13.42 10.20
N ILE A 293 -32.21 12.13 10.10
CA ILE A 293 -31.42 11.06 10.68
C ILE A 293 -30.92 10.16 9.55
N ILE A 294 -29.60 9.95 9.50
CA ILE A 294 -28.94 9.02 8.57
C ILE A 294 -28.30 7.91 9.40
N ARG A 295 -28.69 6.67 9.11
CA ARG A 295 -28.15 5.51 9.80
C ARG A 295 -27.06 4.87 8.95
N VAL A 296 -25.87 4.73 9.51
CA VAL A 296 -24.68 4.19 8.84
C VAL A 296 -24.08 3.03 9.65
N SER A 297 -23.19 2.28 9.04
CA SER A 297 -22.40 1.27 9.73
C SER A 297 -21.39 1.90 10.70
N THR A 298 -20.89 1.13 11.65
CA THR A 298 -19.84 1.61 12.58
C THR A 298 -18.55 1.98 11.85
N GLU A 299 -18.24 1.24 10.81
CA GLU A 299 -17.06 1.49 9.96
C GLU A 299 -17.21 2.82 9.21
N GLU A 300 -18.34 3.03 8.58
CA GLU A 300 -18.66 4.26 7.85
C GLU A 300 -18.71 5.48 8.79
N LEU A 301 -19.30 5.35 9.98
CA LEU A 301 -19.30 6.41 10.98
C LEU A 301 -17.87 6.83 11.37
N THR A 302 -16.96 5.85 11.48
CA THR A 302 -15.54 6.09 11.77
C THR A 302 -14.84 6.79 10.61
N LEU A 303 -15.13 6.41 9.37
CA LEU A 303 -14.62 7.08 8.17
C LEU A 303 -15.11 8.52 8.08
N LEU A 304 -16.40 8.76 8.32
CA LEU A 304 -17.00 10.09 8.33
C LEU A 304 -16.42 10.98 9.44
N SER A 305 -16.14 10.43 10.60
CA SER A 305 -15.46 11.14 11.69
C SER A 305 -14.10 11.69 11.24
N LYS A 306 -13.30 10.88 10.57
CA LYS A 306 -12.00 11.31 10.01
C LYS A 306 -12.18 12.32 8.87
N ALA A 307 -13.10 12.05 7.94
CA ALA A 307 -13.36 12.91 6.78
C ALA A 307 -13.87 14.30 7.17
N LEU A 308 -14.78 14.37 8.12
CA LEU A 308 -15.37 15.60 8.63
C LEU A 308 -14.53 16.28 9.73
N GLN A 309 -13.56 15.57 10.30
CA GLN A 309 -12.84 16.01 11.51
C GLN A 309 -13.76 16.28 12.68
N LEU A 310 -14.75 15.42 12.88
CA LEU A 310 -15.72 15.47 13.96
C LEU A 310 -15.51 14.30 14.93
N LYS A 311 -15.67 14.55 16.21
CA LYS A 311 -15.73 13.50 17.24
C LYS A 311 -17.06 12.73 17.13
N ILE A 312 -17.01 11.42 17.22
CA ILE A 312 -18.19 10.59 17.44
C ILE A 312 -18.61 10.77 18.91
N LEU A 313 -19.80 11.27 19.11
CA LEU A 313 -20.31 11.57 20.45
C LEU A 313 -21.00 10.33 21.03
N ASN A 314 -20.58 9.93 22.23
CA ASN A 314 -21.22 8.88 23.01
C ASN A 314 -22.29 9.45 23.97
N ASN A 315 -22.31 10.77 24.18
CA ASN A 315 -23.27 11.48 25.01
C ASN A 315 -23.57 12.86 24.42
N LEU A 316 -24.84 13.27 24.42
CA LEU A 316 -25.29 14.57 23.92
C LEU A 316 -24.77 15.76 24.74
N ASP A 317 -24.40 15.57 25.99
CA ASP A 317 -23.80 16.63 26.83
C ASP A 317 -22.48 17.16 26.25
N LEU A 318 -21.77 16.34 25.42
CA LEU A 318 -20.54 16.72 24.71
C LEU A 318 -20.77 17.70 23.55
N LEU A 319 -22.01 17.96 23.17
CA LEU A 319 -22.37 18.99 22.18
C LEU A 319 -22.00 20.42 22.64
N LYS A 320 -21.67 20.61 23.90
CA LYS A 320 -21.17 21.87 24.45
C LYS A 320 -19.77 22.24 23.92
N GLU A 321 -18.98 21.26 23.47
CA GLU A 321 -17.67 21.45 22.82
C GLU A 321 -17.88 21.77 21.33
N LYS A 322 -18.14 23.03 20.99
CA LYS A 322 -18.64 23.48 19.68
C LYS A 322 -17.78 23.06 18.47
N GLU A 323 -16.46 23.09 18.57
CA GLU A 323 -15.58 22.96 17.41
C GLU A 323 -15.40 21.51 16.91
N LEU A 324 -15.53 20.51 17.78
CA LEU A 324 -15.28 19.10 17.47
C LEU A 324 -16.53 18.22 17.49
N SER A 325 -17.68 18.77 17.92
CA SER A 325 -18.91 18.02 18.09
C SER A 325 -19.93 18.19 16.98
N ARG A 326 -19.82 19.27 16.23
CA ARG A 326 -20.75 19.62 15.13
C ARG A 326 -20.09 20.46 14.05
N LYS A 327 -20.59 20.38 12.83
CA LYS A 327 -20.04 21.11 11.68
C LYS A 327 -21.15 21.59 10.75
N SER A 328 -21.05 22.85 10.34
CA SER A 328 -21.90 23.41 9.29
C SER A 328 -21.30 23.12 7.92
N MET A 329 -22.16 22.94 6.93
CA MET A 329 -21.79 22.72 5.54
C MET A 329 -22.63 23.58 4.60
N ASP A 330 -22.22 23.69 3.33
CA ASP A 330 -22.91 24.55 2.37
C ASP A 330 -24.24 23.97 1.94
N SER A 331 -24.26 22.68 1.57
CA SER A 331 -25.48 22.00 1.14
C SER A 331 -25.36 20.50 1.24
N ILE A 332 -26.50 19.84 1.15
CA ILE A 332 -26.65 18.39 0.99
C ILE A 332 -27.47 18.14 -0.26
N SER A 333 -27.08 17.12 -1.00
CA SER A 333 -27.82 16.60 -2.12
C SER A 333 -28.06 15.10 -1.97
N LEU A 334 -29.17 14.63 -2.48
CA LEU A 334 -29.55 13.22 -2.48
C LEU A 334 -29.45 12.69 -3.91
N ASN A 335 -28.79 11.56 -4.07
CA ASN A 335 -28.84 10.75 -5.27
C ASN A 335 -29.66 9.49 -4.95
N GLU A 336 -30.95 9.55 -5.27
CA GLU A 336 -31.91 8.47 -4.95
C GLU A 336 -31.67 7.23 -5.83
N GLU A 337 -31.15 7.40 -7.06
CA GLU A 337 -30.85 6.29 -7.97
C GLU A 337 -29.71 5.42 -7.40
N ASP A 338 -28.71 6.07 -6.83
CA ASP A 338 -27.54 5.41 -6.25
C ASP A 338 -27.64 5.20 -4.73
N ASN A 339 -28.75 5.59 -4.10
CA ASN A 339 -28.94 5.53 -2.64
C ASN A 339 -27.83 6.24 -1.86
N LEU A 340 -27.47 7.46 -2.29
CA LEU A 340 -26.37 8.24 -1.73
C LEU A 340 -26.83 9.57 -1.16
N THR A 341 -26.27 9.92 -0.01
CA THR A 341 -26.31 11.28 0.54
C THR A 341 -24.96 11.95 0.32
N ILE A 342 -24.94 13.09 -0.36
CA ILE A 342 -23.74 13.83 -0.70
C ILE A 342 -23.65 15.10 0.13
N LEU A 343 -22.59 15.22 0.91
CA LEU A 343 -22.28 16.39 1.73
C LEU A 343 -21.32 17.31 0.97
N ASN A 344 -21.85 18.47 0.53
CA ASN A 344 -21.08 19.41 -0.25
C ASN A 344 -20.35 20.41 0.67
N ASN A 345 -19.05 20.60 0.40
CA ASN A 345 -18.22 21.59 1.07
C ASN A 345 -18.28 21.53 2.61
N ALA A 346 -18.23 20.33 3.15
CA ALA A 346 -18.38 20.05 4.57
C ALA A 346 -17.25 20.61 5.47
N GLY A 347 -16.33 21.42 4.92
CA GLY A 347 -15.25 22.06 5.67
C GLY A 347 -14.24 21.09 6.32
N GLY A 348 -14.30 19.79 6.02
CA GLY A 348 -13.34 18.77 6.44
C GLY A 348 -12.13 18.69 5.50
N ASN A 349 -11.30 17.67 5.67
CA ASN A 349 -10.16 17.44 4.77
C ASN A 349 -10.59 16.88 3.41
N VAL A 350 -11.67 16.12 3.37
CA VAL A 350 -12.16 15.44 2.16
C VAL A 350 -12.83 16.43 1.20
N SER A 351 -12.39 16.39 -0.06
CA SER A 351 -12.94 17.21 -1.14
C SER A 351 -13.69 16.40 -2.19
N ALA A 352 -13.33 15.13 -2.31
CA ALA A 352 -13.86 14.21 -3.31
C ALA A 352 -14.06 12.82 -2.69
N THR A 353 -15.06 12.10 -3.16
CA THR A 353 -15.26 10.69 -2.87
C THR A 353 -15.18 9.90 -4.17
N LEU A 354 -14.33 8.90 -4.21
CA LEU A 354 -14.27 7.89 -5.26
C LEU A 354 -15.08 6.67 -4.79
N ILE A 355 -16.18 6.41 -5.46
CA ILE A 355 -16.94 5.18 -5.31
C ILE A 355 -16.31 4.14 -6.22
N ILE A 356 -15.90 3.03 -5.64
CA ILE A 356 -15.17 1.96 -6.31
C ILE A 356 -16.13 0.81 -6.53
N GLY A 357 -16.46 0.60 -7.80
CA GLY A 357 -17.36 -0.45 -8.24
C GLY A 357 -16.66 -1.80 -8.40
N GLY A 358 -17.48 -2.83 -8.46
CA GLY A 358 -17.03 -4.19 -8.82
C GLY A 358 -18.25 -5.08 -9.07
N ILE A 359 -18.06 -6.12 -9.90
CA ILE A 359 -19.10 -7.12 -10.15
C ILE A 359 -19.23 -8.06 -8.95
N THR A 360 -18.12 -8.33 -8.26
CA THR A 360 -18.04 -9.12 -7.03
C THR A 360 -17.33 -8.35 -5.93
N ASP A 361 -17.48 -8.82 -4.68
CA ASP A 361 -16.76 -8.25 -3.54
C ASP A 361 -15.23 -8.32 -3.70
N GLU A 362 -14.73 -9.42 -4.27
CA GLU A 362 -13.30 -9.62 -4.52
C GLU A 362 -12.77 -8.64 -5.57
N THR A 363 -13.50 -8.46 -6.69
CA THR A 363 -13.09 -7.50 -7.73
C THR A 363 -13.10 -6.06 -7.21
N SER A 364 -14.09 -5.68 -6.40
CA SER A 364 -14.13 -4.35 -5.79
C SER A 364 -13.00 -4.13 -4.78
N LYS A 365 -12.61 -5.16 -4.02
CA LYS A 365 -11.44 -5.12 -3.12
C LYS A 365 -10.13 -4.90 -3.87
N GLU A 366 -9.93 -5.62 -4.99
CA GLU A 366 -8.70 -5.47 -5.79
C GLU A 366 -8.63 -4.09 -6.45
N ARG A 367 -9.77 -3.58 -6.96
CA ARG A 367 -9.85 -2.23 -7.49
C ARG A 367 -9.58 -1.17 -6.41
N MET A 368 -10.10 -1.37 -5.20
CA MET A 368 -9.82 -0.51 -4.04
C MET A 368 -8.32 -0.39 -3.76
N ARG A 369 -7.58 -1.50 -3.83
CA ARG A 369 -6.12 -1.50 -3.69
C ARG A 369 -5.47 -0.68 -4.80
N THR A 370 -5.89 -0.85 -6.05
CA THR A 370 -5.36 -0.10 -7.19
C THR A 370 -5.56 1.41 -7.02
N PHE A 371 -6.73 1.86 -6.56
CA PHE A 371 -6.98 3.27 -6.22
C PHE A 371 -6.07 3.75 -5.10
N THR A 372 -5.91 2.94 -4.05
CA THR A 372 -5.04 3.25 -2.91
C THR A 372 -3.59 3.38 -3.32
N ASP A 373 -3.08 2.46 -4.16
CA ASP A 373 -1.71 2.48 -4.69
C ASP A 373 -1.47 3.75 -5.51
N GLY A 374 -2.39 4.09 -6.42
CA GLY A 374 -2.26 5.29 -7.26
C GLY A 374 -2.29 6.60 -6.45
N ILE A 375 -3.16 6.72 -5.44
CA ILE A 375 -3.22 7.90 -4.55
C ILE A 375 -1.97 7.97 -3.66
N SER A 376 -1.51 6.86 -3.12
CA SER A 376 -0.30 6.79 -2.30
C SER A 376 0.94 7.16 -3.12
N ALA A 377 1.06 6.65 -4.34
CA ALA A 377 2.15 7.01 -5.25
C ALA A 377 2.15 8.53 -5.54
N ALA A 378 0.98 9.12 -5.81
CA ALA A 378 0.86 10.56 -6.01
C ALA A 378 1.26 11.36 -4.75
N HIS A 379 0.82 10.93 -3.58
CA HIS A 379 1.17 11.56 -2.30
C HIS A 379 2.68 11.57 -2.07
N PHE A 380 3.34 10.41 -2.18
CA PHE A 380 4.77 10.29 -1.95
C PHE A 380 5.63 10.95 -3.05
N ALA A 381 5.11 11.06 -4.28
CA ALA A 381 5.76 11.82 -5.33
C ALA A 381 5.75 13.33 -5.03
N MET A 382 4.65 13.86 -4.50
CA MET A 382 4.58 15.25 -4.07
C MET A 382 5.50 15.55 -2.89
N GLU A 383 5.61 14.63 -1.94
CA GLU A 383 6.45 14.78 -0.75
C GLU A 383 7.93 14.63 -1.08
N GLY A 384 8.30 13.54 -1.77
CA GLY A 384 9.68 13.13 -2.00
C GLY A 384 10.25 13.52 -3.35
N GLY A 385 9.42 13.69 -4.38
CA GLY A 385 9.81 13.80 -5.77
C GLY A 385 9.82 12.45 -6.48
N ILE A 386 10.27 12.44 -7.72
CA ILE A 386 10.22 11.30 -8.63
C ILE A 386 11.59 10.90 -9.18
N LEU A 387 11.68 9.68 -9.63
CA LEU A 387 12.82 9.04 -10.26
C LEU A 387 12.39 8.31 -11.54
N PRO A 388 13.32 7.97 -12.46
CA PRO A 388 13.02 7.06 -13.57
C PRO A 388 12.44 5.75 -13.05
N GLY A 389 11.33 5.31 -13.63
CA GLY A 389 10.65 4.05 -13.31
C GLY A 389 11.32 2.83 -13.94
N GLY A 390 10.60 1.69 -13.93
CA GLY A 390 11.06 0.46 -14.58
C GLY A 390 12.34 -0.14 -13.99
N GLY A 391 12.67 0.15 -12.73
CA GLY A 391 13.91 -0.28 -12.07
C GLY A 391 15.16 0.50 -12.52
N ILE A 392 15.02 1.52 -13.39
CA ILE A 392 16.16 2.27 -13.95
C ILE A 392 16.84 3.15 -12.87
N ALA A 393 16.08 3.66 -11.90
CA ALA A 393 16.69 4.38 -10.78
C ALA A 393 17.65 3.49 -9.96
N GLU A 394 17.24 2.27 -9.67
CA GLU A 394 18.04 1.26 -8.98
C GLU A 394 19.26 0.86 -9.84
N LEU A 395 19.04 0.59 -11.13
CA LEU A 395 20.12 0.26 -12.06
C LEU A 395 21.18 1.37 -12.15
N ASN A 396 20.75 2.63 -12.19
CA ASN A 396 21.65 3.79 -12.18
C ASN A 396 22.51 3.83 -10.90
N CYS A 397 21.92 3.50 -9.74
CA CYS A 397 22.66 3.40 -8.48
C CYS A 397 23.67 2.26 -8.52
N ALA A 398 23.32 1.10 -9.08
CA ALA A 398 24.23 -0.03 -9.24
C ALA A 398 25.42 0.34 -10.15
N ARG A 399 25.17 1.00 -11.28
CA ARG A 399 26.21 1.51 -12.18
C ARG A 399 27.12 2.53 -11.50
N PHE A 400 26.51 3.45 -10.76
CA PHE A 400 27.28 4.44 -9.99
C PHE A 400 28.19 3.77 -8.97
N LEU A 401 27.69 2.77 -8.21
CA LEU A 401 28.51 2.07 -7.23
C LEU A 401 29.62 1.25 -7.89
N LYS A 402 29.37 0.59 -9.04
CA LYS A 402 30.41 -0.08 -9.84
C LYS A 402 31.52 0.89 -10.26
N LYS A 403 31.15 2.05 -10.80
CA LYS A 403 32.08 3.10 -11.20
C LYS A 403 32.89 3.62 -10.00
N TYR A 404 32.21 3.89 -8.87
CA TYR A 404 32.87 4.32 -7.63
C TYR A 404 33.90 3.31 -7.12
N MET A 405 33.59 2.00 -7.20
CA MET A 405 34.52 0.93 -6.84
C MET A 405 35.77 0.94 -7.72
N LEU A 406 35.59 1.09 -9.04
CA LEU A 406 36.72 1.14 -10.00
C LEU A 406 37.62 2.38 -9.80
N GLU A 407 37.02 3.57 -9.66
CA GLU A 407 37.73 4.83 -9.50
C GLU A 407 38.53 4.90 -8.19
N ASN A 408 38.07 4.23 -7.14
CA ASN A 408 38.69 4.24 -5.82
C ASN A 408 39.47 2.96 -5.51
N ASN A 409 39.63 2.04 -6.46
CA ASN A 409 40.30 0.74 -6.24
C ASN A 409 39.71 -0.04 -5.05
N ILE A 410 38.37 -0.06 -4.94
CA ILE A 410 37.65 -0.72 -3.83
C ILE A 410 37.15 -2.10 -4.28
N GLU A 411 37.58 -3.16 -3.58
CA GLU A 411 37.03 -4.51 -3.69
C GLU A 411 36.29 -4.88 -2.40
N LYS A 412 34.98 -4.64 -2.38
CA LYS A 412 34.11 -4.97 -1.24
C LYS A 412 33.00 -5.92 -1.66
N PRO A 413 33.00 -7.17 -1.17
CA PRO A 413 31.94 -8.14 -1.44
C PRO A 413 30.53 -7.64 -1.10
N GLY A 414 30.34 -6.91 -0.01
CA GLY A 414 29.05 -6.32 0.37
C GLY A 414 28.53 -5.30 -0.65
N TYR A 415 29.41 -4.61 -1.39
CA TYR A 415 29.01 -3.73 -2.49
C TYR A 415 28.48 -4.55 -3.69
N LYS A 416 29.05 -5.74 -3.96
CA LYS A 416 28.55 -6.65 -5.01
C LYS A 416 27.16 -7.18 -4.66
N VAL A 417 26.89 -7.43 -3.37
CA VAL A 417 25.55 -7.81 -2.87
C VAL A 417 24.54 -6.71 -3.13
N LEU A 418 24.87 -5.45 -2.81
CA LEU A 418 24.01 -4.28 -3.12
C LEU A 418 23.75 -4.15 -4.62
N ILE A 419 24.79 -4.23 -5.44
CA ILE A 419 24.68 -4.15 -6.90
C ILE A 419 23.72 -5.21 -7.43
N SER A 420 23.86 -6.48 -7.01
CA SER A 420 22.99 -7.57 -7.44
C SER A 420 21.50 -7.31 -7.11
N GLY A 421 21.22 -6.84 -5.89
CA GLY A 421 19.86 -6.48 -5.48
C GLY A 421 19.29 -5.34 -6.32
N PHE A 422 20.07 -4.28 -6.56
CA PHE A 422 19.59 -3.12 -7.32
C PHE A 422 19.42 -3.40 -8.82
N GLU A 423 20.17 -4.31 -9.40
CA GLU A 423 20.01 -4.75 -10.79
C GLU A 423 18.78 -5.68 -10.98
N SER A 424 18.30 -6.31 -9.91
CA SER A 424 17.28 -7.35 -9.98
C SER A 424 15.93 -6.84 -10.48
N ILE A 425 15.56 -5.59 -10.19
CA ILE A 425 14.25 -5.03 -10.56
C ILE A 425 14.13 -4.85 -12.07
N SER A 426 15.08 -4.14 -12.70
CA SER A 426 15.09 -3.99 -14.15
C SER A 426 15.16 -5.35 -14.86
N ARG A 427 16.01 -6.26 -14.37
CA ARG A 427 16.12 -7.60 -14.91
C ARG A 427 14.79 -8.34 -14.85
N GLN A 428 14.11 -8.34 -13.70
CA GLN A 428 12.84 -9.05 -13.54
C GLN A 428 11.72 -8.48 -14.42
N ILE A 429 11.64 -7.15 -14.56
CA ILE A 429 10.65 -6.51 -15.45
C ILE A 429 10.87 -6.94 -16.90
N LEU A 430 12.12 -6.97 -17.35
CA LEU A 430 12.48 -7.41 -18.71
C LEU A 430 12.19 -8.90 -18.92
N GLU A 431 12.47 -9.75 -17.93
CA GLU A 431 12.14 -11.18 -17.97
C GLU A 431 10.62 -11.40 -18.06
N ASN A 432 9.84 -10.65 -17.29
CA ASN A 432 8.37 -10.71 -17.33
C ASN A 432 7.81 -10.20 -18.69
N ALA A 433 8.55 -9.34 -19.37
CA ALA A 433 8.22 -8.88 -20.72
C ALA A 433 8.66 -9.86 -21.85
N GLY A 434 9.32 -10.96 -21.48
CA GLY A 434 9.74 -12.00 -22.43
C GLY A 434 11.15 -11.83 -22.99
N TYR A 435 11.92 -10.87 -22.49
CA TYR A 435 13.31 -10.65 -22.91
C TYR A 435 14.29 -11.52 -22.10
N ASN A 436 15.50 -11.73 -22.65
CA ASN A 436 16.60 -12.25 -21.85
C ASN A 436 17.10 -11.15 -20.89
N GLY A 437 16.70 -11.22 -19.62
CA GLY A 437 16.96 -10.17 -18.63
C GLY A 437 18.44 -9.85 -18.43
N TYR A 438 19.33 -10.86 -18.47
CA TYR A 438 20.77 -10.64 -18.32
C TYR A 438 21.38 -9.94 -19.54
N GLU A 439 21.01 -10.35 -20.75
CA GLU A 439 21.50 -9.74 -21.99
C GLU A 439 21.06 -8.29 -22.09
N MET A 440 19.77 -8.02 -21.84
CA MET A 440 19.24 -6.66 -21.89
C MET A 440 19.83 -5.78 -20.78
N LEU A 441 20.10 -6.34 -19.60
CA LEU A 441 20.77 -5.61 -18.53
C LEU A 441 22.20 -5.21 -18.91
N MET A 442 22.95 -6.10 -19.59
CA MET A 442 24.30 -5.78 -20.10
C MET A 442 24.26 -4.62 -21.10
N GLN A 443 23.28 -4.59 -21.99
CA GLN A 443 23.08 -3.51 -22.96
C GLN A 443 22.66 -2.21 -22.25
N LEU A 444 21.73 -2.27 -21.29
CA LEU A 444 21.33 -1.11 -20.49
C LEU A 444 22.47 -0.52 -19.69
N ASN A 445 23.39 -1.34 -19.20
CA ASN A 445 24.56 -0.86 -18.45
C ASN A 445 25.51 0.02 -19.29
N GLN A 446 25.37 0.03 -20.62
CA GLN A 446 26.13 0.89 -21.52
C GLN A 446 25.40 2.19 -21.88
N GLN A 447 24.12 2.33 -21.51
CA GLN A 447 23.31 3.51 -21.81
C GLN A 447 23.53 4.64 -20.78
N PRO A 448 23.23 5.90 -21.13
CA PRO A 448 23.22 7.00 -20.19
C PRO A 448 22.21 6.79 -19.03
N ASP A 449 22.39 7.57 -17.95
CA ASP A 449 21.42 7.59 -16.84
C ASP A 449 20.02 7.97 -17.34
N GLY A 450 18.98 7.30 -16.81
CA GLY A 450 17.59 7.57 -17.14
C GLY A 450 17.05 6.84 -18.37
N ILE A 451 17.93 6.23 -19.18
CA ILE A 451 17.53 5.43 -20.34
C ILE A 451 17.13 4.03 -19.90
N GLY A 452 15.94 3.61 -20.31
CA GLY A 452 15.38 2.28 -20.16
C GLY A 452 14.97 1.69 -21.50
N ILE A 453 14.16 0.63 -21.45
CA ILE A 453 13.65 -0.07 -22.63
C ILE A 453 12.13 0.03 -22.65
N ASN A 454 11.58 0.42 -23.78
CA ASN A 454 10.16 0.25 -24.07
C ASN A 454 9.90 -1.25 -24.28
N ILE A 455 9.17 -1.86 -23.35
CA ILE A 455 8.93 -3.32 -23.39
C ILE A 455 8.05 -3.79 -24.54
N ASP A 456 7.32 -2.88 -25.20
CA ASP A 456 6.47 -3.20 -26.34
C ASP A 456 7.24 -3.19 -27.67
N THR A 457 8.22 -2.28 -27.80
CA THR A 457 8.99 -2.12 -29.07
C THR A 457 10.42 -2.64 -28.95
N GLY A 458 10.99 -2.74 -27.75
CA GLY A 458 12.40 -3.07 -27.50
C GLY A 458 13.36 -1.87 -27.64
N ASP A 459 12.84 -0.67 -27.93
CA ASP A 459 13.65 0.52 -28.14
C ASP A 459 14.15 1.12 -26.83
N TYR A 460 15.32 1.78 -26.90
CA TYR A 460 15.82 2.60 -25.78
C TYR A 460 15.06 3.91 -25.71
N ILE A 461 14.52 4.22 -24.54
CA ILE A 461 13.76 5.44 -24.28
C ILE A 461 14.22 6.11 -23.00
N ASP A 462 14.11 7.45 -22.94
CA ASP A 462 14.19 8.19 -21.69
C ASP A 462 12.92 7.94 -20.87
N MET A 463 13.09 7.35 -19.69
CA MET A 463 11.96 6.91 -18.87
C MET A 463 11.10 8.08 -18.39
N ILE A 464 11.71 9.19 -17.98
CA ILE A 464 10.99 10.36 -17.48
C ILE A 464 10.22 11.04 -18.59
N ASN A 465 10.86 11.29 -19.74
CA ASN A 465 10.23 11.94 -20.89
C ASN A 465 9.09 11.11 -21.49
N ASN A 466 9.16 9.79 -21.33
CA ASN A 466 8.09 8.87 -21.76
C ASN A 466 7.07 8.57 -20.65
N GLY A 467 7.14 9.26 -19.52
CA GLY A 467 6.16 9.17 -18.45
C GLY A 467 6.22 7.91 -17.60
N ILE A 468 7.37 7.22 -17.59
CA ILE A 468 7.60 6.04 -16.74
C ILE A 468 8.41 6.48 -15.54
N VAL A 469 7.74 6.78 -14.44
CA VAL A 469 8.32 7.42 -13.26
C VAL A 469 7.79 6.79 -11.97
N ASP A 470 8.63 6.71 -10.95
CA ASP A 470 8.30 6.16 -9.64
C ASP A 470 8.60 7.18 -8.53
N PRO A 471 7.84 7.17 -7.41
CA PRO A 471 8.12 8.03 -6.27
C PRO A 471 9.43 7.66 -5.57
N TYR A 472 10.26 8.65 -5.27
CA TYR A 472 11.54 8.46 -4.56
C TYR A 472 11.36 7.77 -3.20
N ILE A 473 10.36 8.20 -2.39
CA ILE A 473 10.12 7.67 -1.04
C ILE A 473 9.78 6.19 -1.10
N VAL A 474 8.94 5.76 -2.04
CA VAL A 474 8.54 4.35 -2.20
C VAL A 474 9.76 3.47 -2.49
N LYS A 475 10.64 3.91 -3.42
CA LYS A 475 11.87 3.18 -3.75
C LYS A 475 12.83 3.08 -2.57
N VAL A 476 13.08 4.18 -1.87
CA VAL A 476 13.98 4.18 -0.71
C VAL A 476 13.43 3.31 0.42
N SER A 477 12.11 3.34 0.65
CA SER A 477 11.45 2.47 1.63
C SER A 477 11.66 0.99 1.29
N ALA A 478 11.38 0.59 0.04
CA ALA A 478 11.56 -0.79 -0.43
C ALA A 478 13.02 -1.27 -0.32
N ILE A 479 13.99 -0.42 -0.70
CA ILE A 479 15.40 -0.71 -0.58
C ILE A 479 15.83 -0.89 0.88
N ASN A 480 15.41 0.02 1.78
CA ASN A 480 15.75 -0.08 3.20
C ASN A 480 15.15 -1.34 3.83
N ALA A 481 13.91 -1.69 3.51
CA ALA A 481 13.26 -2.90 3.97
C ALA A 481 14.02 -4.15 3.48
N ALA A 482 14.39 -4.19 2.19
CA ALA A 482 15.16 -5.28 1.60
C ALA A 482 16.53 -5.45 2.24
N VAL A 483 17.27 -4.35 2.44
CA VAL A 483 18.59 -4.39 3.07
C VAL A 483 18.48 -4.84 4.53
N HIS A 484 17.48 -4.36 5.26
CA HIS A 484 17.27 -4.73 6.66
C HIS A 484 17.09 -6.25 6.81
N ILE A 485 16.20 -6.84 6.01
CA ILE A 485 15.95 -8.29 6.10
C ILE A 485 17.15 -9.10 5.61
N THR A 486 17.81 -8.68 4.54
CA THR A 486 19.01 -9.34 4.05
C THR A 486 20.06 -9.43 5.14
N LYS A 487 20.34 -8.34 5.83
CA LYS A 487 21.29 -8.30 6.95
C LYS A 487 20.85 -9.20 8.10
N THR A 488 19.56 -9.20 8.41
CA THR A 488 18.98 -10.05 9.46
C THR A 488 19.17 -11.52 9.12
N ILE A 489 18.80 -11.96 7.92
CA ILE A 489 18.88 -13.36 7.52
C ILE A 489 20.35 -13.84 7.37
N LEU A 490 21.23 -13.03 6.77
CA LEU A 490 22.66 -13.35 6.63
C LEU A 490 23.36 -13.54 8.00
N LYS A 491 22.81 -12.96 9.07
CA LYS A 491 23.36 -13.08 10.44
C LYS A 491 22.84 -14.30 11.20
N ILE A 492 21.84 -15.01 10.68
CA ILE A 492 21.26 -16.19 11.33
C ILE A 492 22.21 -17.40 11.17
N ASP A 493 22.70 -17.91 12.30
CA ASP A 493 23.54 -19.10 12.34
C ASP A 493 22.69 -20.39 12.38
N LYS A 494 21.62 -20.40 13.18
CA LYS A 494 20.75 -21.58 13.37
C LYS A 494 19.30 -21.19 13.56
N ASN A 495 18.39 -22.00 13.02
CA ASN A 495 16.95 -21.92 13.27
C ASN A 495 16.61 -22.83 14.47
N ILE A 496 16.09 -22.26 15.55
CA ILE A 496 15.66 -22.99 16.74
C ILE A 496 14.14 -22.93 16.84
N LEU A 497 13.46 -24.05 16.64
CA LEU A 497 12.02 -24.16 16.82
C LEU A 497 11.69 -24.39 18.29
N LYS A 498 10.85 -23.56 18.89
CA LYS A 498 10.28 -23.82 20.22
C LYS A 498 9.34 -25.03 20.12
N LYS A 499 9.47 -26.00 21.07
CA LYS A 499 8.46 -27.04 21.24
C LYS A 499 7.16 -26.38 21.73
N ASP A 500 6.04 -26.69 21.09
CA ASP A 500 4.72 -26.30 21.60
C ASP A 500 4.50 -26.95 22.98
N GLU A 501 4.17 -26.18 24.00
CA GLU A 501 3.88 -26.64 25.36
C GLU A 501 2.64 -27.55 25.45
N LYS A 502 1.90 -27.72 24.35
CA LYS A 502 0.66 -28.54 24.29
C LYS A 502 0.89 -30.06 24.21
N SER A 503 2.14 -30.57 24.12
CA SER A 503 2.43 -32.02 24.05
C SER A 503 2.85 -32.64 25.38
N ILE A 504 2.71 -31.94 26.52
CA ILE A 504 3.09 -32.48 27.87
C ILE A 504 1.87 -33.02 28.62
N ASN A 505 0.64 -32.86 28.13
CA ASN A 505 -0.59 -33.35 28.76
C ASN A 505 -1.37 -34.32 27.84
N SER A 506 -0.75 -35.34 27.32
CA SER A 506 -1.41 -36.53 26.77
C SER A 506 -0.73 -37.79 27.26
#